data_d20c2bbbc6c87f092e1daeebc3c683e5
#
_entry.id   d20c2bbbc6c87f092e1daeebc3c683e5
#
_cell.length_a   1.000
_cell.length_b   1.000
_cell.length_c   1.000
_cell.angle_alpha   90.00
_cell.angle_beta   90.00
_cell.angle_gamma   90.00
#
_symmetry.space_group_name_H-M   'P 1'
#
loop_
_entity.id
_entity.type
_entity.pdbx_description
1 polymer ?
#
loop_
_entity_poly.entity_id
_entity_poly.type
_entity_poly.pdbx_seq_one_letter_code
_entity_poly.pdbx_strand_id
1 'polypeptide(L)' 'MIKGITMHKYYSISAKNTGVLLSRINESIEYWKERNVDCKLINIIQEDDWYVAFIERMRMS' A
#
# COMPACT_ATOMS: atom_id res chain seq x y z
N MET A 1 22.74 3.46 -14.58
CA MET A 1 22.13 3.15 -14.44
C MET A 1 21.51 3.17 -13.71
N ILE A 2 21.10 3.10 -13.42
CA ILE A 2 20.57 2.98 -12.80
C ILE A 2 20.03 2.44 -12.41
N LYS A 3 19.88 2.10 -12.06
CA LYS A 3 19.42 1.58 -11.72
C LYS A 3 18.77 1.45 -10.90
N GLY A 4 18.82 1.21 -10.74
CA GLY A 4 18.16 0.61 -9.81
C GLY A 4 17.28 1.08 -8.97
N ILE A 5 17.06 1.47 -8.89
CA ILE A 5 16.35 1.82 -8.20
C ILE A 5 15.21 1.54 -8.07
N THR A 6 14.66 1.15 -8.42
CA THR A 6 13.55 0.85 -8.22
C THR A 6 13.08 0.28 -7.12
N MET A 7 13.32 0.77 -6.09
CA MET A 7 12.91 0.28 -4.82
C MET A 7 11.53 0.71 -4.45
N HIS A 8 11.06 1.77 -5.05
CA HIS A 8 9.77 2.31 -4.72
C HIS A 8 8.72 1.89 -5.71
N LYS A 9 7.62 1.39 -5.23
CA LYS A 9 6.48 1.08 -6.05
C LYS A 9 5.22 1.51 -5.32
N TYR A 10 4.25 1.96 -6.08
CA TYR A 10 2.99 2.41 -5.52
C TYR A 10 1.89 1.46 -5.93
N TYR A 11 0.94 1.25 -5.03
CA TYR A 11 -0.24 0.48 -5.37
C TYR A 11 -1.42 1.03 -4.58
N SER A 12 -2.61 0.62 -4.97
CA SER A 12 -3.81 1.08 -4.30
C SER A 12 -4.65 -0.09 -3.86
N ILE A 13 -5.40 0.14 -2.78
CA ILE A 13 -6.36 -0.82 -2.25
C ILE A 13 -7.66 -0.06 -2.12
N SER A 14 -8.75 -0.65 -2.58
CA SER A 14 -10.04 -0.01 -2.49
C SER A 14 -11.05 -0.89 -1.78
N ALA A 15 -12.02 -0.27 -1.15
CA ALA A 15 -13.11 -0.97 -0.48
C ALA A 15 -14.27 -0.01 -0.31
N LYS A 16 -15.45 -0.56 -0.08
CA LYS A 16 -16.64 0.26 0.06
C LYS A 16 -16.87 0.77 1.47
N ASN A 17 -16.16 0.22 2.44
CA ASN A 17 -16.24 0.77 3.78
C ASN A 17 -14.86 0.79 4.42
N THR A 18 -14.71 1.65 5.41
CA THR A 18 -13.41 1.90 6.00
C THR A 18 -12.91 0.72 6.81
N GLY A 19 -13.81 -0.06 7.42
CA GLY A 19 -13.40 -1.22 8.18
C GLY A 19 -12.73 -2.26 7.31
N VAL A 20 -13.34 -2.54 6.16
CA VAL A 20 -12.77 -3.49 5.21
C VAL A 20 -11.46 -2.94 4.64
N LEU A 21 -11.45 -1.64 4.36
CA LEU A 21 -10.25 -1.01 3.83
C LEU A 21 -9.07 -1.16 4.79
N LEU A 22 -9.28 -0.85 6.06
CA LEU A 22 -8.21 -0.95 7.05
C LEU A 22 -7.72 -2.38 7.20
N SER A 23 -8.63 -3.34 7.17
CA SER A 23 -8.27 -4.74 7.25
C SER A 23 -7.39 -5.15 6.08
N ARG A 24 -7.76 -4.71 4.88
CA ARG A 24 -6.98 -5.01 3.67
C ARG A 24 -5.62 -4.34 3.70
N ILE A 25 -5.56 -3.10 4.20
CA ILE A 25 -4.29 -2.40 4.32
C ILE A 25 -3.37 -3.16 5.27
N ASN A 26 -3.88 -3.57 6.43
CA ASN A 26 -3.07 -4.30 7.40
C ASN A 26 -2.57 -5.62 6.83
N GLU A 27 -3.43 -6.36 6.15
CA GLU A 27 -3.02 -7.63 5.53
C GLU A 27 -1.94 -7.40 4.49
N SER A 28 -2.09 -6.35 3.71
CA SER A 28 -1.13 -6.04 2.67
C SER A 28 0.23 -5.68 3.26
N ILE A 29 0.23 -4.87 4.30
CA ILE A 29 1.48 -4.47 4.96
C ILE A 29 2.18 -5.69 5.55
N GLU A 30 1.42 -6.57 6.20
CA GLU A 30 1.99 -7.78 6.78
C GLU A 30 2.57 -8.68 5.71
N TYR A 31 1.86 -8.82 4.61
CA TYR A 31 2.29 -9.64 3.49
C TYR A 31 3.67 -9.20 2.98
N TRP A 32 3.82 -7.90 2.78
CA TRP A 32 5.07 -7.37 2.25
C TRP A 32 6.17 -7.35 3.30
N LYS A 33 5.80 -7.13 4.56
CA LYS A 33 6.78 -7.13 5.62
C LYS A 33 7.48 -8.47 5.74
N GLU A 34 6.75 -9.56 5.55
CA GLU A 34 7.34 -10.89 5.57
C GLU A 34 8.34 -11.10 4.45
N ARG A 35 8.30 -10.23 3.45
CA ARG A 35 9.19 -10.30 2.30
C ARG A 35 10.26 -9.21 2.33
N ASN A 36 10.45 -8.61 3.50
CA ASN A 36 11.42 -7.53 3.70
C ASN A 36 11.09 -6.30 2.85
N VAL A 37 9.83 -6.05 2.66
CA VAL A 37 9.36 -4.86 1.97
C VAL A 37 8.53 -4.07 2.96
N ASP A 38 8.91 -2.81 3.15
CA ASP A 38 8.18 -1.92 4.04
C ASP A 38 7.10 -1.21 3.23
N CYS A 39 5.96 -0.99 3.85
CA CYS A 39 4.86 -0.31 3.19
C CYS A 39 4.47 0.91 4.01
N LYS A 40 4.16 1.98 3.29
CA LYS A 40 3.77 3.22 3.92
C LYS A 40 2.46 3.69 3.31
N LEU A 41 1.48 3.94 4.14
CA LEU A 41 0.22 4.53 3.69
C LEU A 41 0.45 6.00 3.39
N ILE A 42 0.18 6.38 2.16
CA ILE A 42 0.42 7.75 1.72
C ILE A 42 -0.83 8.59 1.86
N ASN A 43 -1.95 8.06 1.40
CA ASN A 43 -3.17 8.84 1.38
C ASN A 43 -4.38 7.92 1.22
N ILE A 44 -5.53 8.42 1.66
CA ILE A 44 -6.79 7.74 1.44
C ILE A 44 -7.73 8.78 0.86
N ILE A 45 -8.38 8.44 -0.24
CA ILE A 45 -9.36 9.31 -0.86
C ILE A 45 -10.69 8.57 -0.93
N GLN A 46 -11.75 9.34 -1.04
CA GLN A 46 -13.07 8.80 -1.25
C GLN A 46 -13.51 9.16 -2.66
N GLU A 47 -13.97 8.16 -3.41
CA GLU A 47 -14.40 8.35 -4.78
C GLU A 47 -15.72 7.62 -4.93
N ASP A 48 -16.80 8.36 -5.10
CA ASP A 48 -18.15 7.81 -5.14
C ASP A 48 -18.41 7.00 -3.86
N ASP A 49 -18.71 5.72 -4.00
CA ASP A 49 -18.97 4.84 -2.86
C ASP A 49 -17.74 4.09 -2.40
N TRP A 50 -16.59 4.42 -2.96
CA TRP A 50 -15.37 3.69 -2.68
C TRP A 50 -14.37 4.53 -1.93
N TYR A 51 -13.62 3.87 -1.06
CA TYR A 51 -12.46 4.46 -0.41
C TYR A 51 -11.24 3.82 -1.04
N VAL A 52 -10.28 4.63 -1.44
CA VAL A 52 -9.07 4.17 -2.10
C VAL A 52 -7.86 4.60 -1.30
N ALA A 53 -7.06 3.65 -0.89
CA ALA A 53 -5.84 3.91 -0.16
C ALA A 53 -4.65 3.73 -1.09
N PHE A 54 -3.74 4.70 -1.06
CA PHE A 54 -2.51 4.65 -1.86
C PHE A 54 -1.36 4.30 -0.94
N ILE A 55 -0.59 3.30 -1.35
CA ILE A 55 0.47 2.76 -0.52
C ILE A 55 1.76 2.72 -1.31
N GLU A 56 2.84 3.08 -0.66
CA GLU A 56 4.17 3.03 -1.24
C GLU A 56 4.91 1.84 -0.66
N ARG A 57 5.52 1.05 -1.52
CA ARG A 57 6.36 -0.06 -1.09
C ARG A 57 7.82 0.33 -1.25
N MET A 58 8.59 0.05 -0.21
CA MET A 58 10.02 0.31 -0.25
C MET A 58 10.72 -0.93 0.23
N ARG A 59 11.65 -1.41 -0.58
CA ARG A 59 12.43 -2.56 -0.16
C ARG A 59 13.38 -2.16 0.96
N MET A 60 13.36 -2.94 2.02
CA MET A 60 14.32 -2.78 3.08
C MET A 60 15.57 -3.55 2.72
N SER A 61 16.67 -2.92 2.84
CA SER A 61 17.93 -3.59 2.47
C SER A 61 18.87 -3.71 3.62
#